data_749562d82798e52ad1b09daf8640c9d9
#
_entry.id   749562d82798e52ad1b09daf8640c9d9
#
_cell.length_a   1.000
_cell.length_b   1.000
_cell.length_c   1.000
_cell.angle_alpha   90.00
_cell.angle_beta   90.00
_cell.angle_gamma   90.00
#
_symmetry.space_group_name_H-M   'P 1'
#
loop_
_entity.id
_entity.type
_entity.pdbx_description
1 polymer ?
#
loop_
_entity_poly.entity_id
_entity_poly.type
_entity_poly.pdbx_seq_one_letter_code
_entity_poly.pdbx_strand_id
1 'polypeptide(L)'
;MQIGRKDVAWNFAATFMRIASGLIVLPLVLRLLPSQEVGLWNIFLTIGSIAALLDFGFSNSFARNITYIFSGVKVLKAEGYVAVDQEDTTIDYGLLKSVITAMRRYYGILAGVFLLLFIVASPFYLSTILEKYSGNAHEVWVAWFTYGVLVAYQLYTYYYGALLTGRGYIKRNMQIIVVAQSTRIIITAIFLLYGLGLISLVIGMFISDILNRTLSYLAFYDKEIAHKIKESTIIPVREIMKIMTPNAIKIGLTTIGGFLINKSVILIAPLYLSLSDIGSYGTTKQFIDLIVSIGGIWFSTYYPKMTLYRVNNEIDGVKRLYTKSKIFLIISFILLGCGLIFVGPPTLQFIHSKTHLLPAVMIFVFLIVGFLEDNHGISGALLLTKNEVPFVKASLLSGIGTILLLLLGLKFTSLGVWSMILA
;
A
#
# COMPACT_ATOMS: atom_id res chain seq x y z
N MET A 1 -25.24 8.97 6.17
CA MET A 1 -24.33 7.90 6.56
C MET A 1 -23.77 8.20 7.95
N GLN A 2 -24.10 7.43 8.99
CA GLN A 2 -23.58 7.65 10.34
C GLN A 2 -22.46 6.62 10.61
N ILE A 3 -21.25 7.11 10.82
CA ILE A 3 -20.11 6.27 11.23
C ILE A 3 -20.25 5.99 12.72
N GLY A 4 -20.54 4.72 13.08
CA GLY A 4 -20.73 4.31 14.47
C GLY A 4 -19.41 3.88 15.14
N ARG A 5 -19.43 3.77 16.49
CA ARG A 5 -18.26 3.27 17.25
C ARG A 5 -17.76 1.90 16.78
N LYS A 6 -18.66 1.04 16.29
CA LYS A 6 -18.32 -0.29 15.75
C LYS A 6 -17.54 -0.20 14.45
N ASP A 7 -17.82 0.77 13.57
CA ASP A 7 -17.07 0.97 12.32
C ASP A 7 -15.63 1.40 12.62
N VAL A 8 -15.46 2.28 13.60
CA VAL A 8 -14.14 2.72 14.07
C VAL A 8 -13.36 1.55 14.66
N ALA A 9 -13.96 0.75 15.55
CA ALA A 9 -13.30 -0.41 16.16
C ALA A 9 -12.85 -1.44 15.09
N TRP A 10 -13.69 -1.74 14.10
CA TRP A 10 -13.33 -2.66 13.02
C TRP A 10 -12.27 -2.08 12.08
N ASN A 11 -12.26 -0.77 11.87
CA ASN A 11 -11.19 -0.11 11.10
C ASN A 11 -9.83 -0.24 11.80
N PHE A 12 -9.80 -0.04 13.13
CA PHE A 12 -8.59 -0.29 13.92
C PHE A 12 -8.16 -1.75 13.86
N ALA A 13 -9.09 -2.69 14.04
CA ALA A 13 -8.81 -4.12 13.95
C ALA A 13 -8.25 -4.51 12.56
N ALA A 14 -8.84 -4.03 11.48
CA ALA A 14 -8.36 -4.30 10.12
C ALA A 14 -6.99 -3.67 9.84
N THR A 15 -6.75 -2.45 10.34
CA THR A 15 -5.45 -1.79 10.20
C THR A 15 -4.38 -2.52 11.01
N PHE A 16 -4.69 -2.90 12.25
CA PHE A 16 -3.82 -3.72 13.08
C PHE A 16 -3.52 -5.06 12.40
N MET A 17 -4.53 -5.77 11.88
CA MET A 17 -4.33 -7.05 11.19
C MET A 17 -3.50 -6.93 9.91
N ARG A 18 -3.61 -5.83 9.17
CA ARG A 18 -2.74 -5.57 8.00
C ARG A 18 -1.27 -5.44 8.41
N ILE A 19 -0.98 -4.70 9.46
CA ILE A 19 0.36 -4.54 10.01
C ILE A 19 0.82 -5.85 10.66
N ALA A 20 -0.01 -6.42 11.53
CA ALA A 20 0.28 -7.64 12.28
C ALA A 20 0.47 -8.86 11.38
N SER A 21 -0.23 -8.94 10.24
CA SER A 21 -0.06 -10.08 9.33
C SER A 21 1.38 -10.21 8.82
N GLY A 22 2.01 -9.08 8.49
CA GLY A 22 3.43 -9.06 8.13
C GLY A 22 4.32 -9.47 9.30
N LEU A 23 4.03 -8.92 10.51
CA LEU A 23 4.82 -9.20 11.71
C LEU A 23 4.67 -10.63 12.24
N ILE A 24 3.47 -11.20 12.19
CA ILE A 24 3.22 -12.56 12.68
C ILE A 24 3.89 -13.60 11.78
N VAL A 25 3.87 -13.36 10.47
CA VAL A 25 4.50 -14.27 9.50
C VAL A 25 6.02 -14.06 9.44
N LEU A 26 6.50 -12.84 9.72
CA LEU A 26 7.91 -12.48 9.61
C LEU A 26 8.88 -13.41 10.39
N PRO A 27 8.64 -13.76 11.66
CA PRO A 27 9.52 -14.70 12.38
C PRO A 27 9.64 -16.07 11.69
N LEU A 28 8.54 -16.59 11.14
CA LEU A 28 8.56 -17.85 10.37
C LEU A 28 9.35 -17.69 9.08
N VAL A 29 9.14 -16.60 8.35
CA VAL A 29 9.90 -16.28 7.13
C VAL A 29 11.38 -16.20 7.44
N LEU A 30 11.79 -15.43 8.45
CA LEU A 30 13.19 -15.24 8.83
C LEU A 30 13.87 -16.51 9.35
N ARG A 31 13.10 -17.40 9.97
CA ARG A 31 13.60 -18.69 10.47
C ARG A 31 13.73 -19.74 9.38
N LEU A 32 12.73 -19.85 8.50
CA LEU A 32 12.62 -20.96 7.56
C LEU A 32 13.27 -20.65 6.21
N LEU A 33 13.13 -19.41 5.69
CA LEU A 33 13.71 -19.04 4.40
C LEU A 33 15.19 -18.63 4.52
N PRO A 34 16.02 -19.00 3.54
CA PRO A 34 17.35 -18.44 3.40
C PRO A 34 17.31 -16.92 3.20
N SER A 35 18.37 -16.21 3.62
CA SER A 35 18.44 -14.74 3.49
C SER A 35 18.28 -14.24 2.05
N GLN A 36 18.77 -15.01 1.07
CA GLN A 36 18.61 -14.71 -0.35
C GLN A 36 17.13 -14.76 -0.78
N GLU A 37 16.34 -15.72 -0.28
CA GLU A 37 14.89 -15.80 -0.55
C GLU A 37 14.13 -14.67 0.14
N VAL A 38 14.54 -14.24 1.33
CA VAL A 38 14.01 -13.05 1.99
C VAL A 38 14.29 -11.80 1.14
N GLY A 39 15.48 -11.70 0.53
CA GLY A 39 15.81 -10.66 -0.43
C GLY A 39 14.89 -10.68 -1.65
N LEU A 40 14.71 -11.84 -2.28
CA LEU A 40 13.77 -12.03 -3.39
C LEU A 40 12.34 -11.65 -3.00
N TRP A 41 11.89 -12.04 -1.80
CA TRP A 41 10.58 -11.67 -1.31
C TRP A 41 10.37 -10.15 -1.19
N ASN A 42 11.37 -9.41 -0.73
CA ASN A 42 11.31 -7.94 -0.69
C ASN A 42 11.19 -7.33 -2.09
N ILE A 43 11.86 -7.94 -3.10
CA ILE A 43 11.71 -7.56 -4.51
C ILE A 43 10.27 -7.82 -4.97
N PHE A 44 9.71 -9.01 -4.68
CA PHE A 44 8.31 -9.35 -5.00
C PHE A 44 7.34 -8.33 -4.43
N LEU A 45 7.45 -8.02 -3.14
CA LEU A 45 6.60 -7.02 -2.47
C LEU A 45 6.71 -5.65 -3.12
N THR A 46 7.90 -5.28 -3.58
CA THR A 46 8.12 -3.99 -4.25
C THR A 46 7.46 -3.97 -5.64
N ILE A 47 7.54 -5.05 -6.41
CA ILE A 47 6.79 -5.21 -7.66
C ILE A 47 5.28 -5.13 -7.40
N GLY A 48 4.78 -5.79 -6.35
CA GLY A 48 3.37 -5.70 -5.95
C GLY A 48 2.92 -4.26 -5.62
N SER A 49 3.81 -3.43 -5.09
CA SER A 49 3.50 -2.03 -4.80
C SER A 49 3.31 -1.16 -6.06
N ILE A 50 3.78 -1.62 -7.23
CA ILE A 50 3.51 -0.97 -8.53
C ILE A 50 2.01 -0.98 -8.84
N ALA A 51 1.27 -2.02 -8.43
CA ALA A 51 -0.17 -2.06 -8.61
C ALA A 51 -0.88 -0.90 -7.89
N ALA A 52 -0.45 -0.58 -6.66
CA ALA A 52 -0.97 0.56 -5.93
C ALA A 52 -0.58 1.90 -6.58
N LEU A 53 0.63 1.98 -7.18
CA LEU A 53 1.05 3.14 -7.95
C LEU A 53 0.18 3.35 -9.20
N LEU A 54 -0.13 2.28 -9.92
CA LEU A 54 -0.94 2.32 -11.15
C LEU A 54 -2.41 2.70 -10.88
N ASP A 55 -2.90 2.61 -9.63
CA ASP A 55 -4.22 3.11 -9.26
C ASP A 55 -4.37 4.64 -9.46
N PHE A 56 -3.29 5.40 -9.38
CA PHE A 56 -3.30 6.87 -9.51
C PHE A 56 -4.35 7.58 -8.64
N GLY A 57 -4.81 6.96 -7.55
CA GLY A 57 -5.85 7.51 -6.68
C GLY A 57 -7.27 7.42 -7.25
N PHE A 58 -7.48 6.70 -8.33
CA PHE A 58 -8.81 6.44 -8.90
C PHE A 58 -9.73 5.74 -7.92
N SER A 59 -9.20 4.83 -7.08
CA SER A 59 -9.95 4.12 -6.04
C SER A 59 -10.71 5.08 -5.12
N ASN A 60 -10.05 6.14 -4.63
CA ASN A 60 -10.67 7.14 -3.77
C ASN A 60 -11.73 7.98 -4.52
N SER A 61 -11.44 8.31 -5.79
CA SER A 61 -12.38 9.02 -6.63
C SER A 61 -13.62 8.18 -6.92
N PHE A 62 -13.44 6.90 -7.21
CA PHE A 62 -14.55 5.96 -7.41
C PHE A 62 -15.38 5.79 -6.14
N ALA A 63 -14.76 5.54 -4.98
CA ALA A 63 -15.46 5.41 -3.71
C ALA A 63 -16.33 6.63 -3.40
N ARG A 64 -15.83 7.85 -3.64
CA ARG A 64 -16.56 9.10 -3.47
C ARG A 64 -17.77 9.17 -4.41
N ASN A 65 -17.59 8.86 -5.69
CA ASN A 65 -18.70 8.92 -6.66
C ASN A 65 -19.77 7.86 -6.36
N ILE A 66 -19.39 6.67 -5.93
CA ILE A 66 -20.31 5.65 -5.44
C ILE A 66 -21.11 6.18 -4.23
N THR A 67 -20.44 6.85 -3.27
CA THR A 67 -21.13 7.49 -2.13
C THR A 67 -22.15 8.52 -2.59
N TYR A 68 -21.81 9.36 -3.56
CA TYR A 68 -22.75 10.35 -4.09
C TYR A 68 -23.99 9.70 -4.71
N ILE A 69 -23.82 8.64 -5.50
CA ILE A 69 -24.93 7.91 -6.12
C ILE A 69 -25.84 7.29 -5.04
N PHE A 70 -25.27 6.66 -4.01
CA PHE A 70 -26.05 6.12 -2.89
C PHE A 70 -26.69 7.20 -2.01
N SER A 71 -26.26 8.47 -2.12
CA SER A 71 -26.89 9.63 -1.48
C SER A 71 -27.96 10.31 -2.36
N GLY A 72 -28.29 9.75 -3.53
CA GLY A 72 -29.33 10.27 -4.42
C GLY A 72 -28.85 11.24 -5.51
N VAL A 73 -27.54 11.43 -5.68
CA VAL A 73 -26.98 12.27 -6.75
C VAL A 73 -27.22 11.62 -8.12
N LYS A 74 -27.82 12.36 -9.06
CA LYS A 74 -28.15 11.91 -10.42
C LYS A 74 -27.08 12.29 -11.46
N VAL A 75 -26.25 13.30 -11.19
CA VAL A 75 -25.23 13.81 -12.13
C VAL A 75 -23.89 13.98 -11.39
N LEU A 76 -22.81 13.43 -11.94
CA LEU A 76 -21.46 13.59 -11.38
C LEU A 76 -20.78 14.83 -11.96
N LYS A 77 -19.93 15.50 -11.17
CA LYS A 77 -19.09 16.63 -11.59
C LYS A 77 -17.62 16.35 -11.32
N ALA A 78 -16.74 16.89 -12.15
CA ALA A 78 -15.29 16.77 -11.99
C ALA A 78 -14.81 17.51 -10.73
N GLU A 79 -15.37 18.68 -10.43
CA GLU A 79 -15.04 19.51 -9.26
C GLU A 79 -16.32 20.02 -8.60
N GLY A 80 -16.26 20.25 -7.29
CA GLY A 80 -17.39 20.76 -6.50
C GLY A 80 -18.43 19.71 -6.13
N TYR A 81 -19.47 20.18 -5.44
CA TYR A 81 -20.62 19.35 -5.02
C TYR A 81 -21.78 19.52 -5.99
N VAL A 82 -22.49 18.43 -6.25
CA VAL A 82 -23.83 18.48 -6.81
C VAL A 82 -24.78 18.50 -5.64
N ALA A 83 -25.67 19.49 -5.60
CA ALA A 83 -26.74 19.52 -4.60
C ALA A 83 -27.58 18.25 -4.75
N VAL A 84 -27.82 17.57 -3.63
CA VAL A 84 -28.76 16.44 -3.59
C VAL A 84 -30.18 17.08 -3.64
N ASP A 85 -30.97 16.62 -4.58
CA ASP A 85 -32.37 16.98 -4.58
C ASP A 85 -33.01 16.38 -3.32
N GLN A 86 -33.51 17.24 -2.43
CA GLN A 86 -34.12 16.78 -1.18
C GLN A 86 -35.47 16.04 -1.44
N GLU A 87 -36.08 16.26 -2.60
CA GLU A 87 -37.34 15.62 -2.97
C GLU A 87 -37.14 14.25 -3.62
N ASP A 88 -35.99 13.99 -4.29
CA ASP A 88 -35.68 12.68 -4.92
C ASP A 88 -34.30 12.15 -4.48
N THR A 89 -34.30 11.40 -3.39
CA THR A 89 -33.11 10.72 -2.88
C THR A 89 -32.96 9.26 -3.39
N THR A 90 -33.72 8.87 -4.43
CA THR A 90 -33.68 7.54 -5.02
C THR A 90 -32.30 7.27 -5.68
N ILE A 91 -31.84 6.04 -5.60
CA ILE A 91 -30.54 5.64 -6.19
C ILE A 91 -30.70 5.54 -7.71
N ASP A 92 -29.83 6.21 -8.46
CA ASP A 92 -29.72 6.03 -9.90
C ASP A 92 -28.86 4.78 -10.21
N TYR A 93 -29.53 3.66 -10.49
CA TYR A 93 -28.87 2.40 -10.82
C TYR A 93 -28.23 2.40 -12.20
N GLY A 94 -28.67 3.26 -13.14
CA GLY A 94 -28.03 3.44 -14.44
C GLY A 94 -26.66 4.10 -14.30
N LEU A 95 -26.60 5.18 -13.52
CA LEU A 95 -25.34 5.84 -13.17
C LEU A 95 -24.43 4.92 -12.37
N LEU A 96 -24.95 4.16 -11.40
CA LEU A 96 -24.19 3.18 -10.62
C LEU A 96 -23.57 2.11 -11.55
N LYS A 97 -24.36 1.53 -12.45
CA LYS A 97 -23.89 0.56 -13.45
C LYS A 97 -22.78 1.13 -14.33
N SER A 98 -22.93 2.39 -14.73
CA SER A 98 -21.96 3.08 -15.59
C SER A 98 -20.63 3.29 -14.88
N VAL A 99 -20.65 3.72 -13.61
CA VAL A 99 -19.45 3.88 -12.78
C VAL A 99 -18.78 2.53 -12.56
N ILE A 100 -19.52 1.46 -12.20
CA ILE A 100 -18.98 0.11 -12.04
C ILE A 100 -18.34 -0.39 -13.35
N THR A 101 -18.97 -0.15 -14.48
CA THR A 101 -18.44 -0.54 -15.79
C THR A 101 -17.16 0.23 -16.12
N ALA A 102 -17.12 1.53 -15.80
CA ALA A 102 -15.91 2.36 -15.96
C ALA A 102 -14.76 1.83 -15.10
N MET A 103 -15.01 1.49 -13.83
CA MET A 103 -14.03 0.90 -12.92
C MET A 103 -13.48 -0.43 -13.47
N ARG A 104 -14.36 -1.34 -13.88
CA ARG A 104 -13.97 -2.65 -14.44
C ARG A 104 -13.10 -2.50 -15.69
N ARG A 105 -13.45 -1.58 -16.61
CA ARG A 105 -12.64 -1.32 -17.81
C ARG A 105 -11.30 -0.71 -17.45
N TYR A 106 -11.28 0.29 -16.57
CA TYR A 106 -10.05 0.94 -16.13
C TYR A 106 -9.07 -0.06 -15.52
N TYR A 107 -9.49 -0.78 -14.49
CA TYR A 107 -8.63 -1.75 -13.81
C TYR A 107 -8.32 -2.99 -14.68
N GLY A 108 -9.21 -3.36 -15.60
CA GLY A 108 -8.95 -4.41 -16.58
C GLY A 108 -7.83 -4.04 -17.54
N ILE A 109 -7.83 -2.81 -18.06
CA ILE A 109 -6.76 -2.30 -18.92
C ILE A 109 -5.45 -2.23 -18.14
N LEU A 110 -5.45 -1.69 -16.91
CA LEU A 110 -4.26 -1.61 -16.08
C LEU A 110 -3.68 -2.98 -15.75
N ALA A 111 -4.51 -3.94 -15.38
CA ALA A 111 -4.09 -5.31 -15.11
C ALA A 111 -3.50 -5.98 -16.35
N GLY A 112 -4.12 -5.78 -17.54
CA GLY A 112 -3.62 -6.29 -18.80
C GLY A 112 -2.27 -5.67 -19.19
N VAL A 113 -2.13 -4.35 -19.08
CA VAL A 113 -0.87 -3.63 -19.34
C VAL A 113 0.22 -4.06 -18.35
N PHE A 114 -0.09 -4.15 -17.06
CA PHE A 114 0.85 -4.65 -16.06
C PHE A 114 1.32 -6.07 -16.39
N LEU A 115 0.39 -6.98 -16.68
CA LEU A 115 0.72 -8.38 -16.97
C LEU A 115 1.58 -8.50 -18.22
N LEU A 116 1.27 -7.74 -19.28
CA LEU A 116 2.06 -7.71 -20.51
C LEU A 116 3.48 -7.23 -20.24
N LEU A 117 3.63 -6.09 -19.56
CA LEU A 117 4.94 -5.55 -19.20
C LEU A 117 5.70 -6.50 -18.27
N PHE A 118 5.00 -7.13 -17.33
CA PHE A 118 5.59 -8.11 -16.42
C PHE A 118 6.13 -9.33 -17.19
N ILE A 119 5.35 -9.91 -18.10
CA ILE A 119 5.78 -11.08 -18.90
C ILE A 119 6.96 -10.73 -19.80
N VAL A 120 7.00 -9.53 -20.38
CA VAL A 120 8.05 -9.13 -21.33
C VAL A 120 9.32 -8.67 -20.60
N ALA A 121 9.21 -7.79 -19.61
CA ALA A 121 10.38 -7.15 -19.01
C ALA A 121 10.94 -7.93 -17.81
N SER A 122 10.08 -8.59 -17.02
CA SER A 122 10.51 -9.20 -15.77
C SER A 122 11.45 -10.41 -15.94
N PRO A 123 11.42 -11.21 -17.01
CA PRO A 123 12.38 -12.29 -17.21
C PRO A 123 13.83 -11.80 -17.31
N PHE A 124 14.06 -10.69 -18.01
CA PHE A 124 15.40 -10.09 -18.12
C PHE A 124 15.90 -9.61 -16.75
N TYR A 125 15.04 -8.97 -15.98
CA TYR A 125 15.38 -8.50 -14.64
C TYR A 125 15.65 -9.67 -13.68
N LEU A 126 14.77 -10.67 -13.66
CA LEU A 126 14.91 -11.81 -12.76
C LEU A 126 16.12 -12.68 -13.11
N SER A 127 16.40 -12.93 -14.41
CA SER A 127 17.57 -13.71 -14.82
C SER A 127 18.86 -13.10 -14.31
N THR A 128 19.03 -11.76 -14.45
CA THR A 128 20.21 -11.03 -13.95
C THR A 128 20.37 -11.16 -12.43
N ILE A 129 19.26 -11.15 -11.68
CA ILE A 129 19.30 -11.31 -10.23
C ILE A 129 19.65 -12.74 -9.82
N LEU A 130 19.09 -13.72 -10.55
CA LEU A 130 19.31 -15.14 -10.26
C LEU A 130 20.72 -15.63 -10.59
N GLU A 131 21.52 -14.91 -11.38
CA GLU A 131 22.95 -15.19 -11.54
C GLU A 131 23.72 -15.21 -10.19
N LYS A 132 23.23 -14.43 -9.22
CA LYS A 132 23.81 -14.34 -7.86
C LYS A 132 23.10 -15.23 -6.84
N TYR A 133 22.11 -16.03 -7.27
CA TYR A 133 21.32 -16.87 -6.40
C TYR A 133 21.87 -18.30 -6.36
N SER A 134 22.11 -18.82 -5.17
CA SER A 134 22.69 -20.15 -4.98
C SER A 134 21.67 -21.27 -4.75
N GLY A 135 20.38 -20.93 -4.67
CA GLY A 135 19.30 -21.90 -4.43
C GLY A 135 18.65 -22.44 -5.69
N ASN A 136 17.43 -22.97 -5.57
CA ASN A 136 16.67 -23.52 -6.68
C ASN A 136 16.01 -22.42 -7.54
N ALA A 137 16.65 -22.02 -8.63
CA ALA A 137 16.15 -20.99 -9.53
C ALA A 137 14.77 -21.32 -10.12
N HIS A 138 14.46 -22.61 -10.38
CA HIS A 138 13.17 -23.03 -10.95
C HIS A 138 12.01 -22.70 -10.00
N GLU A 139 12.17 -22.94 -8.70
CA GLU A 139 11.15 -22.58 -7.69
C GLU A 139 10.90 -21.08 -7.65
N VAL A 140 11.96 -20.28 -7.77
CA VAL A 140 11.84 -18.82 -7.81
C VAL A 140 11.09 -18.37 -9.07
N TRP A 141 11.35 -18.97 -10.22
CA TRP A 141 10.61 -18.66 -11.45
C TRP A 141 9.13 -18.96 -11.33
N VAL A 142 8.78 -20.14 -10.78
CA VAL A 142 7.37 -20.50 -10.53
C VAL A 142 6.70 -19.49 -9.58
N ALA A 143 7.36 -19.17 -8.47
CA ALA A 143 6.85 -18.19 -7.52
C ALA A 143 6.68 -16.80 -8.16
N TRP A 144 7.63 -16.37 -8.99
CA TRP A 144 7.63 -15.09 -9.67
C TRP A 144 6.45 -14.92 -10.62
N PHE A 145 6.26 -15.86 -11.54
CA PHE A 145 5.14 -15.78 -12.49
C PHE A 145 3.79 -15.93 -11.79
N THR A 146 3.69 -16.80 -10.78
CA THR A 146 2.48 -16.90 -9.96
C THR A 146 2.19 -15.59 -9.25
N TYR A 147 3.22 -14.92 -8.73
CA TYR A 147 3.09 -13.61 -8.09
C TYR A 147 2.68 -12.51 -9.08
N GLY A 148 3.22 -12.50 -10.29
CA GLY A 148 2.82 -11.56 -11.34
C GLY A 148 1.34 -11.69 -11.72
N VAL A 149 0.83 -12.92 -11.84
CA VAL A 149 -0.60 -13.20 -12.06
C VAL A 149 -1.43 -12.73 -10.88
N LEU A 150 -0.96 -12.97 -9.65
CA LEU A 150 -1.61 -12.49 -8.43
C LEU A 150 -1.73 -10.97 -8.42
N VAL A 151 -0.65 -10.24 -8.71
CA VAL A 151 -0.65 -8.77 -8.75
C VAL A 151 -1.60 -8.24 -9.82
N ALA A 152 -1.64 -8.86 -11.01
CA ALA A 152 -2.60 -8.52 -12.04
C ALA A 152 -4.06 -8.75 -11.57
N TYR A 153 -4.31 -9.86 -10.88
CA TYR A 153 -5.61 -10.15 -10.28
C TYR A 153 -6.00 -9.13 -9.20
N GLN A 154 -5.05 -8.77 -8.31
CA GLN A 154 -5.26 -7.73 -7.30
C GLN A 154 -5.64 -6.40 -7.95
N LEU A 155 -4.89 -6.00 -8.99
CA LEU A 155 -5.14 -4.77 -9.72
C LEU A 155 -6.52 -4.78 -10.41
N TYR A 156 -6.85 -5.87 -11.12
CA TYR A 156 -8.16 -6.02 -11.75
C TYR A 156 -9.31 -5.91 -10.76
N THR A 157 -9.16 -6.45 -9.57
CA THR A 157 -10.21 -6.52 -8.55
C THR A 157 -10.14 -5.39 -7.51
N TYR A 158 -9.25 -4.41 -7.70
CA TYR A 158 -8.98 -3.35 -6.72
C TYR A 158 -10.22 -2.51 -6.39
N TYR A 159 -11.15 -2.37 -7.32
CA TYR A 159 -12.36 -1.56 -7.18
C TYR A 159 -13.38 -2.08 -6.14
N TYR A 160 -13.31 -3.32 -5.70
CA TYR A 160 -14.27 -3.85 -4.71
C TYR A 160 -14.22 -3.10 -3.37
N GLY A 161 -13.04 -2.69 -2.93
CA GLY A 161 -12.90 -1.85 -1.74
C GLY A 161 -13.62 -0.50 -1.89
N ALA A 162 -13.51 0.12 -3.07
CA ALA A 162 -14.20 1.36 -3.39
C ALA A 162 -15.74 1.19 -3.42
N LEU A 163 -16.24 0.06 -3.95
CA LEU A 163 -17.67 -0.25 -3.97
C LEU A 163 -18.25 -0.37 -2.56
N LEU A 164 -17.60 -1.15 -1.68
CA LEU A 164 -18.07 -1.36 -0.31
C LEU A 164 -18.00 -0.07 0.51
N THR A 165 -16.88 0.67 0.40
CA THR A 165 -16.70 1.94 1.10
C THR A 165 -17.70 2.97 0.61
N GLY A 166 -17.88 3.08 -0.71
CA GLY A 166 -18.82 4.02 -1.32
C GLY A 166 -20.28 3.72 -0.97
N ARG A 167 -20.66 2.44 -0.84
CA ARG A 167 -21.98 2.03 -0.36
C ARG A 167 -22.19 2.29 1.14
N GLY A 168 -21.13 2.63 1.88
CA GLY A 168 -21.20 2.82 3.34
C GLY A 168 -21.00 1.53 4.14
N TYR A 169 -20.60 0.45 3.53
CA TYR A 169 -20.36 -0.84 4.19
C TYR A 169 -18.96 -0.93 4.81
N ILE A 170 -18.52 0.15 5.48
CA ILE A 170 -17.18 0.27 6.07
C ILE A 170 -16.89 -0.90 7.01
N LYS A 171 -17.77 -1.17 7.98
CA LYS A 171 -17.62 -2.29 8.91
C LYS A 171 -17.46 -3.63 8.19
N ARG A 172 -18.34 -3.90 7.20
CA ARG A 172 -18.31 -5.16 6.45
C ARG A 172 -17.01 -5.32 5.67
N ASN A 173 -16.55 -4.24 5.03
CA ASN A 173 -15.27 -4.21 4.33
C ASN A 173 -14.10 -4.52 5.28
N MET A 174 -14.09 -3.92 6.48
CA MET A 174 -13.04 -4.18 7.48
C MET A 174 -13.09 -5.62 8.01
N GLN A 175 -14.26 -6.19 8.24
CA GLN A 175 -14.41 -7.59 8.62
C GLN A 175 -13.85 -8.54 7.55
N ILE A 176 -14.14 -8.28 6.27
CA ILE A 176 -13.61 -9.06 5.14
C ILE A 176 -12.08 -9.00 5.13
N ILE A 177 -11.50 -7.81 5.34
CA ILE A 177 -10.04 -7.64 5.41
C ILE A 177 -9.45 -8.47 6.56
N VAL A 178 -10.05 -8.45 7.75
CA VAL A 178 -9.58 -9.23 8.90
C VAL A 178 -9.60 -10.73 8.57
N VAL A 179 -10.70 -11.24 8.03
CA VAL A 179 -10.83 -12.65 7.64
C VAL A 179 -9.77 -13.03 6.59
N ALA A 180 -9.62 -12.22 5.55
CA ALA A 180 -8.63 -12.46 4.49
C ALA A 180 -7.19 -12.46 5.04
N GLN A 181 -6.83 -11.50 5.88
CA GLN A 181 -5.47 -11.45 6.47
C GLN A 181 -5.22 -12.63 7.43
N SER A 182 -6.22 -13.05 8.20
CA SER A 182 -6.11 -14.25 9.04
C SER A 182 -5.89 -15.50 8.19
N THR A 183 -6.63 -15.65 7.09
CA THR A 183 -6.45 -16.75 6.14
C THR A 183 -5.04 -16.72 5.54
N ARG A 184 -4.54 -15.56 5.15
CA ARG A 184 -3.17 -15.39 4.65
C ARG A 184 -2.14 -15.90 5.66
N ILE A 185 -2.24 -15.47 6.93
CA ILE A 185 -1.32 -15.90 8.00
C ILE A 185 -1.32 -17.43 8.13
N ILE A 186 -2.52 -18.03 8.26
CA ILE A 186 -2.68 -19.46 8.48
C ILE A 186 -2.13 -20.25 7.30
N ILE A 187 -2.53 -19.94 6.08
CA ILE A 187 -2.10 -20.66 4.87
C ILE A 187 -0.60 -20.51 4.66
N THR A 188 -0.06 -19.29 4.78
CA THR A 188 1.37 -19.06 4.64
C THR A 188 2.17 -19.85 5.69
N ALA A 189 1.73 -19.85 6.96
CA ALA A 189 2.40 -20.58 8.02
C ALA A 189 2.38 -22.10 7.76
N ILE A 190 1.25 -22.65 7.36
CA ILE A 190 1.11 -24.08 7.03
C ILE A 190 2.10 -24.46 5.91
N PHE A 191 2.08 -23.75 4.78
CA PHE A 191 2.93 -24.10 3.64
C PHE A 191 4.42 -23.84 3.90
N LEU A 192 4.79 -22.82 4.70
CA LEU A 192 6.16 -22.61 5.15
C LEU A 192 6.65 -23.78 6.02
N LEU A 193 5.81 -24.28 6.94
CA LEU A 193 6.15 -25.42 7.78
C LEU A 193 6.28 -26.74 6.99
N TYR A 194 5.56 -26.88 5.88
CA TYR A 194 5.73 -27.98 4.93
C TYR A 194 6.97 -27.83 4.03
N GLY A 195 7.71 -26.73 4.14
CA GLY A 195 8.97 -26.53 3.43
C GLY A 195 8.82 -26.08 1.96
N LEU A 196 7.67 -25.51 1.57
CA LEU A 196 7.46 -25.02 0.21
C LEU A 196 8.26 -23.73 -0.12
N GLY A 197 9.06 -23.21 0.79
CA GLY A 197 9.92 -22.05 0.51
C GLY A 197 9.14 -20.78 0.13
N LEU A 198 9.69 -20.02 -0.80
CA LEU A 198 9.16 -18.71 -1.24
C LEU A 198 7.71 -18.79 -1.79
N ILE A 199 7.34 -19.89 -2.46
CA ILE A 199 6.00 -20.06 -3.05
C ILE A 199 4.89 -20.06 -1.98
N SER A 200 5.21 -20.43 -0.72
CA SER A 200 4.27 -20.42 0.41
C SER A 200 3.66 -19.04 0.64
N LEU A 201 4.47 -18.00 0.49
CA LEU A 201 4.06 -16.60 0.67
C LEU A 201 3.09 -16.18 -0.44
N VAL A 202 3.38 -16.60 -1.66
CA VAL A 202 2.56 -16.30 -2.84
C VAL A 202 1.21 -16.99 -2.77
N ILE A 203 1.19 -18.29 -2.43
CA ILE A 203 -0.04 -19.08 -2.28
C ILE A 203 -0.93 -18.50 -1.17
N GLY A 204 -0.34 -18.16 0.00
CA GLY A 204 -1.09 -17.56 1.09
C GLY A 204 -1.74 -16.24 0.71
N MET A 205 -1.04 -15.39 -0.06
CA MET A 205 -1.61 -14.15 -0.62
C MET A 205 -2.71 -14.45 -1.62
N PHE A 206 -2.50 -15.38 -2.55
CA PHE A 206 -3.43 -15.71 -3.62
C PHE A 206 -4.78 -16.21 -3.07
N ILE A 207 -4.75 -17.16 -2.13
CA ILE A 207 -5.96 -17.69 -1.49
C ILE A 207 -6.67 -16.60 -0.69
N SER A 208 -5.92 -15.79 0.06
CA SER A 208 -6.46 -14.66 0.80
C SER A 208 -7.17 -13.64 -0.10
N ASP A 209 -6.59 -13.32 -1.26
CA ASP A 209 -7.17 -12.33 -2.18
C ASP A 209 -8.40 -12.86 -2.89
N ILE A 210 -8.42 -14.13 -3.30
CA ILE A 210 -9.63 -14.77 -3.83
C ILE A 210 -10.74 -14.72 -2.79
N LEU A 211 -10.45 -15.08 -1.54
CA LEU A 211 -11.43 -15.03 -0.45
C LEU A 211 -11.93 -13.60 -0.22
N ASN A 212 -11.02 -12.62 -0.15
CA ASN A 212 -11.37 -11.22 0.02
C ASN A 212 -12.33 -10.74 -1.09
N ARG A 213 -12.01 -11.05 -2.35
CA ARG A 213 -12.81 -10.61 -3.51
C ARG A 213 -14.15 -11.31 -3.59
N THR A 214 -14.19 -12.60 -3.29
CA THR A 214 -15.43 -13.38 -3.22
C THR A 214 -16.37 -12.82 -2.14
N LEU A 215 -15.85 -12.60 -0.93
CA LEU A 215 -16.64 -12.02 0.16
C LEU A 215 -17.08 -10.59 -0.15
N SER A 216 -16.24 -9.79 -0.80
CA SER A 216 -16.57 -8.42 -1.22
C SER A 216 -17.64 -8.41 -2.29
N TYR A 217 -17.57 -9.32 -3.28
CA TYR A 217 -18.59 -9.50 -4.28
C TYR A 217 -19.95 -9.85 -3.67
N LEU A 218 -19.99 -10.88 -2.81
CA LEU A 218 -21.21 -11.31 -2.12
C LEU A 218 -21.79 -10.24 -1.18
N ALA A 219 -20.91 -9.41 -0.59
CA ALA A 219 -21.34 -8.31 0.28
C ALA A 219 -21.92 -7.13 -0.50
N PHE A 220 -21.42 -6.85 -1.72
CA PHE A 220 -21.88 -5.72 -2.52
C PHE A 220 -23.10 -6.08 -3.36
N TYR A 221 -23.07 -7.21 -4.07
CA TYR A 221 -24.13 -7.65 -4.97
C TYR A 221 -25.16 -8.52 -4.22
N ASP A 222 -26.00 -7.87 -3.40
CA ASP A 222 -27.20 -8.50 -2.91
C ASP A 222 -28.24 -8.67 -4.06
N LYS A 223 -29.29 -9.48 -3.81
CA LYS A 223 -30.28 -9.81 -4.85
C LYS A 223 -30.96 -8.57 -5.45
N GLU A 224 -31.22 -7.55 -4.62
CA GLU A 224 -31.90 -6.32 -5.03
C GLU A 224 -30.99 -5.49 -5.94
N ILE A 225 -29.76 -5.19 -5.50
CA ILE A 225 -28.80 -4.40 -6.30
C ILE A 225 -28.45 -5.11 -7.60
N ALA A 226 -28.19 -6.42 -7.54
CA ALA A 226 -27.85 -7.20 -8.74
C ALA A 226 -28.97 -7.13 -9.80
N HIS A 227 -30.25 -7.23 -9.38
CA HIS A 227 -31.40 -7.14 -10.26
C HIS A 227 -31.54 -5.73 -10.86
N LYS A 228 -31.54 -4.69 -10.02
CA LYS A 228 -31.71 -3.30 -10.45
C LYS A 228 -30.57 -2.83 -11.38
N ILE A 229 -29.31 -3.23 -11.09
CA ILE A 229 -28.18 -2.94 -11.98
C ILE A 229 -28.36 -3.65 -13.34
N LYS A 230 -28.86 -4.89 -13.35
CA LYS A 230 -29.05 -5.65 -14.61
C LYS A 230 -30.04 -4.96 -15.52
N GLU A 231 -31.14 -4.45 -15.01
CA GLU A 231 -32.23 -3.82 -15.75
C GLU A 231 -31.94 -2.37 -16.19
N SER A 232 -30.96 -1.72 -15.55
CA SER A 232 -30.66 -0.31 -15.82
C SER A 232 -29.88 -0.11 -17.12
N THR A 233 -30.05 1.03 -17.76
CA THR A 233 -29.29 1.48 -18.94
C THR A 233 -27.94 2.04 -18.54
N ILE A 234 -26.96 2.02 -19.46
CA ILE A 234 -25.59 2.47 -19.22
C ILE A 234 -25.34 3.82 -19.89
N ILE A 235 -24.79 4.77 -19.16
CA ILE A 235 -24.20 6.00 -19.70
C ILE A 235 -22.82 5.66 -20.29
N PRO A 236 -22.36 6.31 -21.39
CA PRO A 236 -21.06 6.03 -21.98
C PRO A 236 -19.90 6.13 -20.96
N VAL A 237 -19.11 5.08 -20.85
CA VAL A 237 -17.95 5.01 -19.92
C VAL A 237 -16.98 6.18 -20.11
N ARG A 238 -16.84 6.67 -21.35
CA ARG A 238 -15.97 7.81 -21.68
C ARG A 238 -16.37 9.08 -20.91
N GLU A 239 -17.66 9.33 -20.71
CA GLU A 239 -18.14 10.49 -19.95
C GLU A 239 -17.78 10.39 -18.48
N ILE A 240 -17.98 9.21 -17.88
CA ILE A 240 -17.58 8.94 -16.48
C ILE A 240 -16.07 9.15 -16.30
N MET A 241 -15.25 8.60 -17.19
CA MET A 241 -13.80 8.73 -17.12
C MET A 241 -13.35 10.18 -17.30
N LYS A 242 -13.96 10.95 -18.21
CA LYS A 242 -13.66 12.38 -18.40
C LYS A 242 -13.87 13.21 -17.13
N ILE A 243 -14.87 12.85 -16.32
CA ILE A 243 -15.14 13.51 -15.05
C ILE A 243 -14.08 13.16 -13.99
N MET A 244 -13.59 11.93 -13.98
CA MET A 244 -12.74 11.42 -12.87
C MET A 244 -11.25 11.61 -13.09
N THR A 245 -10.78 11.60 -14.34
CA THR A 245 -9.36 11.62 -14.71
C THR A 245 -8.57 12.83 -14.20
N PRO A 246 -9.07 14.09 -14.27
CA PRO A 246 -8.26 15.26 -13.88
C PRO A 246 -7.74 15.21 -12.44
N ASN A 247 -8.59 14.81 -11.50
CA ASN A 247 -8.23 14.70 -10.10
C ASN A 247 -7.32 13.50 -9.82
N ALA A 248 -7.55 12.38 -10.52
CA ALA A 248 -6.74 11.19 -10.39
C ALA A 248 -5.27 11.44 -10.83
N ILE A 249 -5.06 12.15 -11.95
CA ILE A 249 -3.70 12.45 -12.44
C ILE A 249 -2.91 13.28 -11.42
N LYS A 250 -3.50 14.30 -10.80
CA LYS A 250 -2.82 15.14 -9.80
C LYS A 250 -2.31 14.29 -8.61
N ILE A 251 -3.16 13.38 -8.11
CA ILE A 251 -2.81 12.47 -7.02
C ILE A 251 -1.73 11.47 -7.48
N GLY A 252 -1.91 10.89 -8.68
CA GLY A 252 -0.99 9.89 -9.22
C GLY A 252 0.44 10.39 -9.39
N LEU A 253 0.64 11.61 -9.88
CA LEU A 253 1.97 12.22 -10.03
C LEU A 253 2.70 12.32 -8.68
N THR A 254 2.00 12.69 -7.61
CA THR A 254 2.58 12.73 -6.27
C THR A 254 2.96 11.33 -5.79
N THR A 255 2.12 10.34 -6.08
CA THR A 255 2.35 8.93 -5.71
C THR A 255 3.56 8.35 -6.44
N ILE A 256 3.79 8.74 -7.71
CA ILE A 256 5.01 8.35 -8.46
C ILE A 256 6.26 8.83 -7.74
N GLY A 257 6.32 10.12 -7.35
CA GLY A 257 7.46 10.65 -6.62
C GLY A 257 7.74 9.87 -5.33
N GLY A 258 6.72 9.62 -4.53
CA GLY A 258 6.84 8.81 -3.30
C GLY A 258 7.30 7.37 -3.57
N PHE A 259 6.84 6.74 -4.66
CA PHE A 259 7.31 5.42 -5.07
C PHE A 259 8.80 5.42 -5.44
N LEU A 260 9.24 6.41 -6.21
CA LEU A 260 10.64 6.52 -6.61
C LEU A 260 11.56 6.71 -5.40
N ILE A 261 11.16 7.48 -4.41
CA ILE A 261 11.92 7.66 -3.16
C ILE A 261 11.96 6.35 -2.37
N ASN A 262 10.82 5.72 -2.13
CA ASN A 262 10.68 4.66 -1.12
C ASN A 262 10.90 3.23 -1.65
N LYS A 263 10.72 2.99 -2.95
CA LYS A 263 10.67 1.64 -3.53
C LYS A 263 11.69 1.37 -4.61
N SER A 264 12.19 2.40 -5.32
CA SER A 264 13.17 2.20 -6.39
C SER A 264 14.47 1.58 -5.89
N VAL A 265 14.86 1.88 -4.66
CA VAL A 265 16.06 1.34 -4.01
C VAL A 265 16.08 -0.19 -4.01
N ILE A 266 14.98 -0.84 -3.63
CA ILE A 266 14.87 -2.32 -3.60
C ILE A 266 14.82 -2.92 -5.01
N LEU A 267 14.42 -2.17 -6.04
CA LEU A 267 14.42 -2.64 -7.42
C LEU A 267 15.78 -2.52 -8.10
N ILE A 268 16.54 -1.47 -7.79
CA ILE A 268 17.83 -1.18 -8.43
C ILE A 268 18.99 -1.90 -7.76
N ALA A 269 19.02 -1.91 -6.41
CA ALA A 269 20.15 -2.42 -5.65
C ALA A 269 20.50 -3.91 -5.92
N PRO A 270 19.55 -4.84 -6.18
CA PRO A 270 19.87 -6.23 -6.49
C PRO A 270 20.73 -6.44 -7.73
N LEU A 271 20.73 -5.48 -8.66
CA LEU A 271 21.58 -5.53 -9.85
C LEU A 271 23.07 -5.38 -9.49
N TYR A 272 23.37 -4.77 -8.34
CA TYR A 272 24.74 -4.47 -7.89
C TYR A 272 25.15 -5.26 -6.64
N LEU A 273 24.25 -5.46 -5.69
CA LEU A 273 24.50 -6.08 -4.37
C LEU A 273 24.02 -7.54 -4.34
N SER A 274 24.41 -8.25 -3.25
CA SER A 274 23.96 -9.61 -3.02
C SER A 274 22.49 -9.65 -2.57
N LEU A 275 21.79 -10.76 -2.86
CA LEU A 275 20.43 -10.98 -2.38
C LEU A 275 20.34 -11.05 -0.85
N SER A 276 21.41 -11.48 -0.17
CA SER A 276 21.50 -11.47 1.28
C SER A 276 21.53 -10.06 1.85
N ASP A 277 22.25 -9.13 1.19
CA ASP A 277 22.26 -7.71 1.58
C ASP A 277 20.88 -7.10 1.40
N ILE A 278 20.20 -7.42 0.29
CA ILE A 278 18.82 -6.99 0.05
C ILE A 278 17.86 -7.56 1.10
N GLY A 279 18.07 -8.81 1.52
CA GLY A 279 17.31 -9.44 2.61
C GLY A 279 17.50 -8.71 3.94
N SER A 280 18.73 -8.41 4.31
CA SER A 280 19.08 -7.68 5.54
C SER A 280 18.54 -6.24 5.53
N TYR A 281 18.71 -5.52 4.41
CA TYR A 281 18.16 -4.18 4.22
C TYR A 281 16.63 -4.18 4.27
N GLY A 282 15.99 -5.06 3.51
CA GLY A 282 14.53 -5.13 3.44
C GLY A 282 13.89 -5.51 4.77
N THR A 283 14.51 -6.45 5.51
CA THR A 283 14.05 -6.82 6.87
C THR A 283 14.20 -5.64 7.82
N THR A 284 15.36 -4.97 7.83
CA THR A 284 15.59 -3.78 8.66
C THR A 284 14.59 -2.67 8.32
N LYS A 285 14.37 -2.43 7.01
CA LYS A 285 13.38 -1.44 6.54
C LYS A 285 11.97 -1.78 7.00
N GLN A 286 11.55 -3.03 6.98
CA GLN A 286 10.23 -3.44 7.49
C GLN A 286 10.04 -3.05 8.96
N PHE A 287 11.04 -3.23 9.81
CA PHE A 287 10.97 -2.78 11.21
C PHE A 287 10.92 -1.25 11.33
N ILE A 288 11.71 -0.54 10.51
CA ILE A 288 11.69 0.93 10.49
C ILE A 288 10.33 1.44 9.98
N ASP A 289 9.77 0.84 8.92
CA ASP A 289 8.44 1.19 8.39
C ASP A 289 7.32 0.99 9.45
N LEU A 290 7.51 0.02 10.36
CA LEU A 290 6.61 -0.16 11.52
C LEU A 290 6.76 0.97 12.53
N ILE A 291 7.99 1.38 12.84
CA ILE A 291 8.25 2.51 13.74
C ILE A 291 7.64 3.79 13.16
N VAL A 292 7.83 4.04 11.86
CA VAL A 292 7.19 5.13 11.11
C VAL A 292 5.67 5.06 11.23
N SER A 293 5.08 3.88 11.00
CA SER A 293 3.63 3.67 11.09
C SER A 293 3.08 3.96 12.49
N ILE A 294 3.79 3.54 13.53
CA ILE A 294 3.43 3.82 14.93
C ILE A 294 3.59 5.30 15.24
N GLY A 295 4.69 5.91 14.82
CA GLY A 295 4.96 7.35 14.99
C GLY A 295 3.87 8.23 14.39
N GLY A 296 3.36 7.85 13.22
CA GLY A 296 2.30 8.56 12.51
C GLY A 296 0.87 8.35 13.06
N ILE A 297 0.63 7.38 13.97
CA ILE A 297 -0.73 7.04 14.45
C ILE A 297 -1.43 8.25 15.07
N TRP A 298 -0.75 8.99 15.91
CA TRP A 298 -1.37 10.15 16.58
C TRP A 298 -1.83 11.20 15.56
N PHE A 299 -1.00 11.53 14.60
CA PHE A 299 -1.34 12.48 13.56
C PHE A 299 -2.54 12.00 12.73
N SER A 300 -2.50 10.77 12.24
CA SER A 300 -3.58 10.21 11.41
C SER A 300 -4.92 10.14 12.15
N THR A 301 -4.89 9.84 13.44
CA THR A 301 -6.10 9.80 14.29
C THR A 301 -6.74 11.17 14.45
N TYR A 302 -5.93 12.21 14.62
CA TYR A 302 -6.44 13.56 14.85
C TYR A 302 -6.47 14.44 13.59
N TYR A 303 -6.06 13.92 12.44
CA TYR A 303 -6.08 14.64 11.16
C TYR A 303 -7.44 15.23 10.79
N PRO A 304 -8.58 14.51 10.90
CA PRO A 304 -9.89 15.10 10.63
C PRO A 304 -10.23 16.25 11.56
N LYS A 305 -9.83 16.17 12.84
CA LYS A 305 -10.06 17.23 13.82
C LYS A 305 -9.18 18.46 13.53
N MET A 306 -7.95 18.28 13.09
CA MET A 306 -7.08 19.38 12.65
C MET A 306 -7.67 20.08 11.43
N THR A 307 -8.25 19.32 10.48
CA THR A 307 -8.94 19.88 9.31
C THR A 307 -10.16 20.70 9.74
N LEU A 308 -10.97 20.20 10.67
CA LEU A 308 -12.11 20.94 11.21
C LEU A 308 -11.69 22.25 11.90
N TYR A 309 -10.66 22.19 12.77
CA TYR A 309 -10.12 23.39 13.43
C TYR A 309 -9.61 24.42 12.40
N ARG A 310 -9.01 23.97 11.31
CA ARG A 310 -8.58 24.87 10.24
C ARG A 310 -9.75 25.55 9.52
N VAL A 311 -10.80 24.80 9.22
CA VAL A 311 -12.04 25.36 8.59
C VAL A 311 -12.67 26.39 9.50
N ASN A 312 -12.67 26.17 10.81
CA ASN A 312 -13.22 27.08 11.80
C ASN A 312 -12.25 28.24 12.19
N ASN A 313 -11.07 28.36 11.54
CA ASN A 313 -9.99 29.31 11.90
C ASN A 313 -9.44 29.15 13.32
N GLU A 314 -9.62 27.99 13.96
CA GLU A 314 -9.08 27.67 15.28
C GLU A 314 -7.60 27.24 15.21
N ILE A 315 -6.72 28.15 14.81
CA ILE A 315 -5.29 27.88 14.52
C ILE A 315 -4.55 27.32 15.73
N ASP A 316 -4.87 27.76 16.94
CA ASP A 316 -4.21 27.25 18.15
C ASP A 316 -4.60 25.80 18.45
N GLY A 317 -5.82 25.38 18.09
CA GLY A 317 -6.24 23.98 18.13
C GLY A 317 -5.40 23.11 17.18
N VAL A 318 -5.16 23.59 15.96
CA VAL A 318 -4.28 22.93 14.98
C VAL A 318 -2.86 22.80 15.51
N LYS A 319 -2.26 23.91 16.00
CA LYS A 319 -0.89 23.92 16.54
C LYS A 319 -0.74 22.91 17.66
N ARG A 320 -1.67 22.92 18.64
CA ARG A 320 -1.63 22.01 19.80
C ARG A 320 -1.65 20.53 19.38
N LEU A 321 -2.53 20.14 18.46
CA LEU A 321 -2.61 18.76 18.00
C LEU A 321 -1.39 18.37 17.17
N TYR A 322 -0.89 19.28 16.34
CA TYR A 322 0.32 19.06 15.55
C TYR A 322 1.55 18.89 16.44
N THR A 323 1.74 19.76 17.46
CA THR A 323 2.84 19.64 18.42
C THR A 323 2.79 18.29 19.16
N LYS A 324 1.61 17.87 19.62
CA LYS A 324 1.45 16.53 20.24
C LYS A 324 1.81 15.40 19.30
N SER A 325 1.45 15.51 18.01
CA SER A 325 1.84 14.52 17.00
C SER A 325 3.37 14.45 16.84
N LYS A 326 4.06 15.60 16.84
CA LYS A 326 5.53 15.64 16.74
C LYS A 326 6.21 15.08 17.99
N ILE A 327 5.71 15.38 19.18
CA ILE A 327 6.23 14.81 20.42
C ILE A 327 6.07 13.29 20.43
N PHE A 328 4.89 12.79 20.04
CA PHE A 328 4.63 11.35 19.96
C PHE A 328 5.54 10.67 18.93
N LEU A 329 5.76 11.30 17.76
CA LEU A 329 6.70 10.83 16.74
C LEU A 329 8.12 10.67 17.33
N ILE A 330 8.65 11.73 17.95
CA ILE A 330 10.01 11.72 18.52
C ILE A 330 10.15 10.62 19.58
N ILE A 331 9.20 10.53 20.52
CA ILE A 331 9.22 9.51 21.57
C ILE A 331 9.16 8.11 20.99
N SER A 332 8.29 7.88 20.00
CA SER A 332 8.16 6.58 19.33
C SER A 332 9.46 6.16 18.64
N PHE A 333 10.10 7.09 17.91
CA PHE A 333 11.37 6.79 17.24
C PHE A 333 12.52 6.52 18.23
N ILE A 334 12.61 7.26 19.33
CA ILE A 334 13.62 7.01 20.36
C ILE A 334 13.40 5.63 21.01
N LEU A 335 12.19 5.37 21.53
CA LEU A 335 11.92 4.14 22.28
C LEU A 335 12.01 2.89 21.39
N LEU A 336 11.30 2.91 20.25
CA LEU A 336 11.26 1.75 19.35
C LEU A 336 12.54 1.61 18.55
N GLY A 337 13.23 2.71 18.21
CA GLY A 337 14.53 2.70 17.56
C GLY A 337 15.63 2.12 18.46
N CYS A 338 15.69 2.51 19.73
CA CYS A 338 16.54 1.86 20.72
C CYS A 338 16.19 0.37 20.86
N GLY A 339 14.89 0.04 20.91
CA GLY A 339 14.44 -1.35 20.93
C GLY A 339 14.95 -2.14 19.72
N LEU A 340 14.86 -1.56 18.51
CA LEU A 340 15.35 -2.21 17.28
C LEU A 340 16.87 -2.46 17.33
N ILE A 341 17.66 -1.49 17.79
CA ILE A 341 19.12 -1.58 17.83
C ILE A 341 19.58 -2.61 18.89
N PHE A 342 19.02 -2.57 20.11
CA PHE A 342 19.50 -3.37 21.23
C PHE A 342 18.77 -4.71 21.39
N VAL A 343 17.47 -4.77 21.09
CA VAL A 343 16.64 -5.98 21.28
C VAL A 343 16.45 -6.73 19.96
N GLY A 344 16.49 -6.05 18.82
CA GLY A 344 16.28 -6.66 17.50
C GLY A 344 17.25 -7.81 17.21
N PRO A 345 18.59 -7.62 17.26
CA PRO A 345 19.55 -8.68 16.95
C PRO A 345 19.41 -9.91 17.87
N PRO A 346 19.35 -9.79 19.23
CA PRO A 346 19.14 -10.96 20.08
C PRO A 346 17.79 -11.65 19.85
N THR A 347 16.73 -10.90 19.49
CA THR A 347 15.45 -11.51 19.13
C THR A 347 15.57 -12.37 17.87
N LEU A 348 16.28 -11.89 16.83
CA LEU A 348 16.53 -12.68 15.62
C LEU A 348 17.36 -13.93 15.90
N GLN A 349 18.34 -13.85 16.78
CA GLN A 349 19.11 -15.02 17.24
C GLN A 349 18.22 -16.01 17.97
N PHE A 350 17.36 -15.55 18.88
CA PHE A 350 16.43 -16.39 19.63
C PHE A 350 15.48 -17.17 18.73
N ILE A 351 14.95 -16.55 17.67
CA ILE A 351 14.09 -17.25 16.70
C ILE A 351 14.88 -18.08 15.68
N HIS A 352 16.20 -18.15 15.78
CA HIS A 352 17.10 -18.83 14.82
C HIS A 352 16.93 -18.30 13.38
N SER A 353 16.88 -16.98 13.25
CA SER A 353 16.73 -16.30 11.95
C SER A 353 17.94 -16.58 11.06
N LYS A 354 17.69 -16.92 9.80
CA LYS A 354 18.72 -17.06 8.75
C LYS A 354 19.12 -15.72 8.12
N THR A 355 18.35 -14.65 8.42
CA THR A 355 18.62 -13.28 7.95
C THR A 355 19.02 -12.42 9.13
N HIS A 356 20.03 -11.58 8.95
CA HIS A 356 20.50 -10.64 9.96
C HIS A 356 19.94 -9.24 9.69
N LEU A 357 19.80 -8.43 10.74
CA LEU A 357 19.61 -6.99 10.58
C LEU A 357 20.91 -6.34 10.09
N LEU A 358 20.78 -5.14 9.56
CA LEU A 358 21.93 -4.31 9.26
C LEU A 358 22.75 -4.03 10.53
N PRO A 359 24.06 -3.72 10.41
CA PRO A 359 24.88 -3.28 11.55
C PRO A 359 24.26 -2.10 12.31
N ALA A 360 24.46 -2.04 13.62
CA ALA A 360 23.83 -1.04 14.51
C ALA A 360 24.01 0.41 14.03
N VAL A 361 25.18 0.76 13.50
CA VAL A 361 25.44 2.10 12.95
C VAL A 361 24.57 2.37 11.73
N MET A 362 24.40 1.40 10.83
CA MET A 362 23.52 1.52 9.68
C MET A 362 22.04 1.65 10.12
N ILE A 363 21.61 0.87 11.11
CA ILE A 363 20.24 0.97 11.67
C ILE A 363 20.02 2.37 12.25
N PHE A 364 20.99 2.90 12.99
CA PHE A 364 20.89 4.24 13.58
C PHE A 364 20.72 5.34 12.53
N VAL A 365 21.56 5.33 11.48
CA VAL A 365 21.44 6.29 10.37
C VAL A 365 20.12 6.10 9.63
N PHE A 366 19.69 4.87 9.39
CA PHE A 366 18.43 4.57 8.71
C PHE A 366 17.21 5.01 9.55
N LEU A 367 17.28 4.94 10.88
CA LEU A 367 16.25 5.51 11.78
C LEU A 367 16.19 7.04 11.67
N ILE A 368 17.33 7.71 11.53
CA ILE A 368 17.36 9.16 11.31
C ILE A 368 16.68 9.51 9.97
N VAL A 369 17.02 8.80 8.91
CA VAL A 369 16.39 8.99 7.59
C VAL A 369 14.88 8.75 7.67
N GLY A 370 14.43 7.63 8.26
CA GLY A 370 13.02 7.33 8.47
C GLY A 370 12.29 8.37 9.32
N PHE A 371 12.94 8.89 10.36
CA PHE A 371 12.39 9.98 11.18
C PHE A 371 12.20 11.27 10.37
N LEU A 372 13.20 11.66 9.57
CA LEU A 372 13.12 12.85 8.73
C LEU A 372 12.04 12.72 7.67
N GLU A 373 11.91 11.53 7.07
CA GLU A 373 10.87 11.22 6.09
C GLU A 373 9.47 11.34 6.68
N ASP A 374 9.20 10.70 7.85
CA ASP A 374 7.90 10.74 8.51
C ASP A 374 7.59 12.15 9.03
N ASN A 375 8.61 12.86 9.57
CA ASN A 375 8.48 14.25 9.98
C ASN A 375 8.07 15.16 8.79
N HIS A 376 8.67 14.94 7.61
CA HIS A 376 8.29 15.62 6.36
C HIS A 376 6.87 15.22 5.92
N GLY A 377 6.56 13.93 5.95
CA GLY A 377 5.25 13.38 5.58
C GLY A 377 4.10 13.97 6.40
N ILE A 378 4.25 14.01 7.72
CA ILE A 378 3.28 14.64 8.65
C ILE A 378 3.11 16.14 8.35
N SER A 379 4.21 16.84 8.06
CA SER A 379 4.17 18.27 7.73
C SER A 379 3.48 18.52 6.38
N GLY A 380 3.78 17.70 5.38
CA GLY A 380 3.10 17.71 4.09
C GLY A 380 1.61 17.42 4.20
N ALA A 381 1.23 16.42 4.99
CA ALA A 381 -0.17 16.08 5.24
C ALA A 381 -0.93 17.23 5.94
N LEU A 382 -0.26 17.98 6.83
CA LEU A 382 -0.85 19.18 7.43
C LEU A 382 -1.13 20.27 6.38
N LEU A 383 -0.29 20.42 5.35
CA LEU A 383 -0.54 21.35 4.26
C LEU A 383 -1.78 20.93 3.43
N LEU A 384 -1.99 19.63 3.23
CA LEU A 384 -3.17 19.12 2.53
C LEU A 384 -4.50 19.48 3.19
N THR A 385 -4.50 19.86 4.48
CA THR A 385 -5.72 20.39 5.14
C THR A 385 -6.21 21.71 4.52
N LYS A 386 -5.38 22.39 3.71
CA LYS A 386 -5.76 23.57 2.91
C LYS A 386 -6.41 23.22 1.56
N ASN A 387 -6.56 21.92 1.27
CA ASN A 387 -6.99 21.42 -0.04
C ASN A 387 -6.05 21.81 -1.21
N GLU A 388 -4.76 21.96 -0.93
CA GLU A 388 -3.70 22.28 -1.88
C GLU A 388 -2.64 21.17 -1.85
N VAL A 389 -2.01 20.90 -3.01
CA VAL A 389 -0.93 19.90 -3.14
C VAL A 389 0.31 20.61 -3.72
N PRO A 390 1.04 21.41 -2.91
CA PRO A 390 2.11 22.25 -3.42
C PRO A 390 3.40 21.49 -3.76
N PHE A 391 3.56 20.25 -3.31
CA PHE A 391 4.82 19.51 -3.35
C PHE A 391 4.95 18.49 -4.49
N VAL A 392 4.09 18.51 -5.52
CA VAL A 392 4.15 17.56 -6.67
C VAL A 392 5.53 17.62 -7.35
N LYS A 393 5.99 18.84 -7.69
CA LYS A 393 7.30 19.01 -8.35
C LYS A 393 8.45 18.57 -7.44
N ALA A 394 8.41 18.93 -6.15
CA ALA A 394 9.42 18.54 -5.18
C ALA A 394 9.50 17.01 -5.03
N SER A 395 8.36 16.34 -4.92
CA SER A 395 8.30 14.88 -4.82
C SER A 395 8.91 14.16 -6.04
N LEU A 396 8.61 14.63 -7.26
CA LEU A 396 9.18 14.06 -8.48
C LEU A 396 10.70 14.31 -8.58
N LEU A 397 11.14 15.53 -8.29
CA LEU A 397 12.57 15.89 -8.31
C LEU A 397 13.36 15.08 -7.26
N SER A 398 12.81 14.95 -6.05
CA SER A 398 13.42 14.12 -5.01
C SER A 398 13.49 12.65 -5.44
N GLY A 399 12.42 12.09 -6.05
CA GLY A 399 12.42 10.72 -6.55
C GLY A 399 13.50 10.48 -7.62
N ILE A 400 13.66 11.40 -8.57
CA ILE A 400 14.73 11.34 -9.57
C ILE A 400 16.10 11.47 -8.90
N GLY A 401 16.24 12.39 -7.94
CA GLY A 401 17.46 12.57 -7.15
C GLY A 401 17.87 11.31 -6.42
N THR A 402 16.92 10.63 -5.77
CA THR A 402 17.14 9.34 -5.10
C THR A 402 17.72 8.30 -6.06
N ILE A 403 17.12 8.13 -7.26
CA ILE A 403 17.64 7.17 -8.25
C ILE A 403 19.06 7.54 -8.68
N LEU A 404 19.32 8.81 -8.95
CA LEU A 404 20.64 9.27 -9.38
C LEU A 404 21.71 9.03 -8.29
N LEU A 405 21.42 9.41 -7.04
CA LEU A 405 22.32 9.21 -5.91
C LEU A 405 22.57 7.72 -5.64
N LEU A 406 21.53 6.91 -5.72
CA LEU A 406 21.64 5.46 -5.59
C LEU A 406 22.55 4.86 -6.66
N LEU A 407 22.35 5.20 -7.92
CA LEU A 407 23.17 4.70 -9.04
C LEU A 407 24.62 5.18 -8.93
N LEU A 408 24.83 6.44 -8.57
CA LEU A 408 26.18 6.98 -8.32
C LEU A 408 26.87 6.23 -7.19
N GLY A 409 26.17 6.02 -6.06
CA GLY A 409 26.69 5.30 -4.92
C GLY A 409 27.03 3.83 -5.23
N LEU A 410 26.14 3.13 -5.92
CA LEU A 410 26.33 1.70 -6.23
C LEU A 410 27.37 1.45 -7.32
N LYS A 411 27.49 2.35 -8.33
CA LYS A 411 28.36 2.12 -9.50
C LYS A 411 29.76 2.70 -9.33
N PHE A 412 29.89 3.84 -8.66
CA PHE A 412 31.14 4.61 -8.63
C PHE A 412 31.77 4.68 -7.25
N THR A 413 31.18 4.06 -6.22
CA THR A 413 31.74 4.02 -4.87
C THR A 413 31.71 2.62 -4.29
N SER A 414 32.46 2.39 -3.23
CA SER A 414 32.46 1.15 -2.44
C SER A 414 31.45 1.16 -1.28
N LEU A 415 30.47 2.07 -1.30
CA LEU A 415 29.51 2.24 -0.21
C LEU A 415 28.57 1.05 -0.03
N GLY A 416 28.29 0.26 -1.09
CA GLY A 416 27.45 -0.91 -1.00
C GLY A 416 26.05 -0.58 -0.42
N VAL A 417 25.66 -1.24 0.67
CA VAL A 417 24.37 -1.05 1.35
C VAL A 417 24.20 0.39 1.87
N TRP A 418 25.25 1.11 2.19
CA TRP A 418 25.16 2.53 2.56
C TRP A 418 24.51 3.37 1.47
N SER A 419 24.75 3.05 0.19
CA SER A 419 24.10 3.74 -0.92
C SER A 419 22.57 3.63 -0.88
N MET A 420 22.05 2.53 -0.34
CA MET A 420 20.60 2.31 -0.19
C MET A 420 19.99 3.13 0.94
N ILE A 421 20.78 3.51 1.94
CA ILE A 421 20.32 4.27 3.12
C ILE A 421 20.42 5.78 2.88
N LEU A 422 21.47 6.20 2.15
CA LEU A 422 21.82 7.61 1.97
C LEU A 422 21.18 8.25 0.73
N ALA A 423 20.67 7.45 -0.21
CA ALA A 423 19.96 7.93 -1.39
C ALA A 423 18.52 8.33 -1.07
#